data_1da2fd46d229f5f5365b50dfc2a40d0e
#
_entry.id   1da2fd46d229f5f5365b50dfc2a40d0e
#
_cell.length_a   1.000
_cell.length_b   1.000
_cell.length_c   1.000
_cell.angle_alpha   90.00
_cell.angle_beta   90.00
_cell.angle_gamma   90.00
#
_symmetry.space_group_name_H-M   'P 1'
#
loop_
_entity.id
_entity.type
_entity.pdbx_description
1 polymer ?
#
loop_
_entity_poly.entity_id
_entity_poly.type
_entity_poly.pdbx_seq_one_letter_code
_entity_poly.pdbx_strand_id
1 'polypeptide(L)'
;MSPTNKEHSAGGVILENGSVLLIQMQNLKGEKVWTFPKGHLEPGETAEEAAVREVEEETGWFCEIESDLYRAEYSFEREGELVDKDVRWFLMKRAGGDGIPKTPDEIFDMKWLTLADAENELLYRSDLAIIDLLKHY
;
A
#
# COMPACT_ATOMS: atom_id res chain seq x y z
N MET A 1 26.42 20.46 2.40
CA MET A 1 25.69 19.19 2.20
C MET A 1 24.21 19.46 2.43
N SER A 2 23.42 19.23 1.41
CA SER A 2 21.98 19.45 1.55
C SER A 2 21.39 18.41 2.51
N PRO A 3 20.49 18.81 3.43
CA PRO A 3 19.81 17.84 4.26
C PRO A 3 18.95 16.94 3.37
N THR A 4 18.99 15.65 3.64
CA THR A 4 18.18 14.68 2.95
C THR A 4 16.76 14.75 3.49
N ASN A 5 15.79 14.94 2.61
CA ASN A 5 14.39 14.87 2.99
C ASN A 5 14.00 13.40 3.18
N LYS A 6 13.31 13.11 4.27
CA LYS A 6 12.83 11.76 4.57
C LYS A 6 11.32 11.74 4.55
N GLU A 7 10.77 10.74 3.86
CA GLU A 7 9.33 10.53 3.81
C GLU A 7 9.02 9.11 4.28
N HIS A 8 7.95 8.99 5.06
CA HIS A 8 7.50 7.72 5.61
C HIS A 8 6.06 7.46 5.19
N SER A 9 5.85 6.27 4.65
CA SER A 9 4.52 5.79 4.29
C SER A 9 4.28 4.44 4.92
N ALA A 10 3.02 4.04 4.98
CA ALA A 10 2.64 2.73 5.45
C ALA A 10 1.41 2.26 4.70
N GLY A 11 1.29 0.97 4.55
CA GLY A 11 0.15 0.37 3.89
C GLY A 11 -0.09 -1.05 4.36
N GLY A 12 -1.11 -1.66 3.80
CA GLY A 12 -1.53 -2.98 4.21
C GLY A 12 -1.93 -3.88 3.06
N VAL A 13 -1.74 -5.15 3.29
CA VAL A 13 -2.12 -6.21 2.36
C VAL A 13 -3.14 -7.09 3.06
N ILE A 14 -4.36 -7.09 2.52
CA ILE A 14 -5.43 -7.94 3.05
C ILE A 14 -5.37 -9.26 2.30
N LEU A 15 -5.04 -10.32 3.00
CA LEU A 15 -4.95 -11.67 2.45
C LEU A 15 -6.07 -12.52 3.03
N GLU A 16 -6.92 -13.08 2.17
CA GLU A 16 -8.01 -13.98 2.56
C GLU A 16 -8.14 -15.09 1.53
N ASN A 17 -8.17 -16.34 2.02
CA ASN A 17 -8.37 -17.51 1.17
C ASN A 17 -7.44 -17.55 -0.06
N GLY A 18 -6.18 -17.14 0.13
CA GLY A 18 -5.18 -17.14 -0.94
C GLY A 18 -5.30 -15.99 -1.92
N SER A 19 -6.17 -15.02 -1.65
CA SER A 19 -6.35 -13.85 -2.51
C SER A 19 -6.02 -12.56 -1.77
N VAL A 20 -5.58 -11.57 -2.52
CA VAL A 20 -5.26 -10.23 -1.99
C VAL A 20 -6.20 -9.19 -2.61
N LEU A 21 -6.47 -8.14 -1.86
CA LEU A 21 -7.29 -7.03 -2.35
C LEU A 21 -6.39 -5.95 -2.94
N LEU A 22 -6.61 -5.64 -4.22
CA LEU A 22 -5.91 -4.55 -4.90
C LEU A 22 -6.86 -3.39 -5.15
N ILE A 23 -6.28 -2.19 -5.20
CA ILE A 23 -6.98 -0.97 -5.58
C ILE A 23 -6.46 -0.50 -6.94
N GLN A 24 -7.32 0.17 -7.70
CA GLN A 24 -6.93 0.84 -8.93
C GLN A 24 -6.93 2.34 -8.68
N MET A 25 -5.80 2.98 -8.95
CA MET A 25 -5.65 4.41 -8.79
C MET A 25 -4.87 4.99 -9.95
N GLN A 26 -4.81 6.31 -10.03
CA GLN A 26 -4.06 7.00 -11.08
C GLN A 26 -2.67 7.35 -10.58
N ASN A 27 -1.64 7.04 -11.38
CA ASN A 27 -0.27 7.41 -11.04
C ASN A 27 0.03 8.85 -11.48
N LEU A 28 1.24 9.32 -11.24
CA LEU A 28 1.64 10.69 -11.57
C LEU A 28 1.64 10.97 -13.07
N LYS A 29 1.67 9.94 -13.91
CA LYS A 29 1.60 10.05 -15.36
C LYS A 29 0.17 10.05 -15.89
N GLY A 30 -0.82 9.95 -15.00
CA GLY A 30 -2.22 9.89 -15.37
C GLY A 30 -2.71 8.51 -15.77
N GLU A 31 -1.89 7.47 -15.58
CA GLU A 31 -2.26 6.11 -15.93
C GLU A 31 -2.95 5.42 -14.76
N LYS A 32 -3.99 4.63 -15.05
CA LYS A 32 -4.64 3.81 -14.03
C LYS A 32 -3.81 2.56 -13.78
N VAL A 33 -3.47 2.33 -12.52
CA VAL A 33 -2.61 1.20 -12.12
C VAL A 33 -3.21 0.47 -10.93
N TRP A 34 -2.96 -0.83 -10.88
CA TRP A 34 -3.32 -1.66 -9.73
C TRP A 34 -2.16 -1.68 -8.75
N THR A 35 -2.48 -1.58 -7.47
CA THR A 35 -1.47 -1.55 -6.41
C THR A 35 -2.11 -1.90 -5.07
N PHE A 36 -1.29 -1.98 -4.00
CA PHE A 36 -1.79 -2.14 -2.65
C PHE A 36 -2.04 -0.76 -2.01
N PRO A 37 -3.03 -0.65 -1.11
CA PRO A 37 -3.34 0.62 -0.45
C PRO A 37 -2.22 1.07 0.49
N LYS A 38 -1.85 2.33 0.42
CA LYS A 38 -0.85 2.96 1.28
C LYS A 38 -0.97 4.48 1.25
N GLY A 39 -0.31 5.13 2.18
CA GLY A 39 -0.19 6.58 2.19
C GLY A 39 0.80 7.08 3.23
N HIS A 40 1.01 8.38 3.27
CA HIS A 40 1.96 9.03 4.15
C HIS A 40 1.50 9.02 5.61
N LEU A 41 2.45 8.91 6.54
CA LEU A 41 2.17 9.09 7.96
C LEU A 41 1.80 10.55 8.22
N GLU A 42 0.79 10.75 9.05
CA GLU A 42 0.43 12.06 9.56
C GLU A 42 1.29 12.38 10.80
N PRO A 43 1.46 13.66 11.15
CA PRO A 43 2.25 14.02 12.33
C PRO A 43 1.75 13.31 13.60
N GLY A 44 2.67 12.68 14.32
CA GLY A 44 2.37 11.93 15.53
C GLY A 44 1.82 10.53 15.33
N GLU A 45 1.63 10.12 14.10
CA GLU A 45 1.07 8.82 13.76
C GLU A 45 2.18 7.76 13.67
N THR A 46 1.93 6.56 14.20
CA THR A 46 2.85 5.44 13.99
C THR A 46 2.60 4.84 12.61
N ALA A 47 3.55 4.05 12.13
CA ALA A 47 3.37 3.34 10.85
C ALA A 47 2.17 2.40 10.89
N GLU A 48 1.96 1.72 12.02
CA GLU A 48 0.81 0.83 12.22
C GLU A 48 -0.52 1.60 12.12
N GLU A 49 -0.60 2.74 12.79
CA GLU A 49 -1.80 3.59 12.74
C GLU A 49 -2.06 4.12 11.33
N ALA A 50 -1.01 4.56 10.64
CA ALA A 50 -1.11 5.05 9.27
C ALA A 50 -1.59 3.95 8.32
N ALA A 51 -1.04 2.75 8.46
CA ALA A 51 -1.43 1.62 7.61
C ALA A 51 -2.91 1.28 7.77
N VAL A 52 -3.40 1.19 9.00
CA VAL A 52 -4.81 0.89 9.28
C VAL A 52 -5.71 1.99 8.70
N ARG A 53 -5.34 3.25 8.92
CA ARG A 53 -6.09 4.40 8.41
C ARG A 53 -6.14 4.43 6.88
N GLU A 54 -4.99 4.28 6.22
CA GLU A 54 -4.91 4.35 4.76
C GLU A 54 -5.68 3.20 4.10
N VAL A 55 -5.58 1.99 4.64
CA VAL A 55 -6.33 0.85 4.10
C VAL A 55 -7.84 1.11 4.22
N GLU A 56 -8.29 1.65 5.34
CA GLU A 56 -9.71 1.96 5.51
C GLU A 56 -10.17 3.07 4.57
N GLU A 57 -9.38 4.12 4.41
CA GLU A 57 -9.71 5.21 3.48
C GLU A 57 -9.81 4.73 2.04
N GLU A 58 -8.86 3.90 1.62
CA GLU A 58 -8.76 3.50 0.21
C GLU A 58 -9.60 2.27 -0.14
N THR A 59 -9.97 1.44 0.83
CA THR A 59 -10.74 0.22 0.55
C THR A 59 -12.13 0.19 1.21
N GLY A 60 -12.34 1.01 2.23
CA GLY A 60 -13.54 0.95 3.05
C GLY A 60 -13.53 -0.15 4.10
N TRP A 61 -12.43 -0.92 4.20
CA TRP A 61 -12.33 -2.00 5.17
C TRP A 61 -11.48 -1.59 6.35
N PHE A 62 -12.04 -1.70 7.56
CA PHE A 62 -11.28 -1.58 8.80
C PHE A 62 -10.60 -2.92 9.05
N CYS A 63 -9.26 -2.89 9.18
CA CYS A 63 -8.47 -4.09 9.30
C CYS A 63 -7.61 -4.09 10.55
N GLU A 64 -7.31 -5.28 11.05
CA GLU A 64 -6.35 -5.50 12.12
C GLU A 64 -5.05 -5.98 11.51
N ILE A 65 -3.92 -5.53 12.07
CA ILE A 65 -2.60 -5.96 11.65
C ILE A 65 -2.33 -7.35 12.24
N GLU A 66 -1.95 -8.29 11.36
CA GLU A 66 -1.53 -9.63 11.81
C GLU A 66 -0.01 -9.68 12.04
N SER A 67 0.76 -9.08 11.16
CA SER A 67 2.23 -9.08 11.27
C SER A 67 2.85 -8.03 10.37
N ASP A 68 4.12 -7.71 10.65
CA ASP A 68 4.96 -6.97 9.70
C ASP A 68 5.15 -7.86 8.47
N LEU A 69 5.16 -7.27 7.30
CA LEU A 69 5.30 -8.01 6.06
C LEU A 69 6.55 -7.63 5.29
N TYR A 70 6.77 -6.34 5.06
CA TYR A 70 7.86 -5.89 4.20
C TYR A 70 8.14 -4.41 4.45
N ARG A 71 9.41 -4.02 4.29
CA ARG A 71 9.81 -2.61 4.32
C ARG A 71 10.58 -2.30 3.04
N ALA A 72 10.04 -1.38 2.25
CA ALA A 72 10.71 -0.88 1.05
C ALA A 72 11.45 0.41 1.41
N GLU A 73 12.69 0.53 0.95
CA GLU A 73 13.48 1.73 1.12
C GLU A 73 14.06 2.11 -0.24
N TYR A 74 13.91 3.37 -0.62
CA TYR A 74 14.48 3.86 -1.87
C TYR A 74 14.66 5.37 -1.80
N SER A 75 15.52 5.87 -2.70
CA SER A 75 15.80 7.29 -2.82
C SER A 75 15.47 7.77 -4.22
N PHE A 76 15.05 9.01 -4.33
CA PHE A 76 14.76 9.63 -5.62
C PHE A 76 14.97 11.14 -5.52
N GLU A 77 15.05 11.80 -6.67
CA GLU A 77 15.18 13.26 -6.72
C GLU A 77 13.82 13.88 -7.01
N ARG A 78 13.52 14.95 -6.28
CA ARG A 78 12.35 15.78 -6.48
C ARG A 78 12.80 17.23 -6.47
N GLU A 79 12.63 17.91 -7.59
CA GLU A 79 13.02 19.33 -7.73
C GLU A 79 14.48 19.58 -7.34
N GLY A 80 15.36 18.66 -7.72
CA GLY A 80 16.79 18.78 -7.44
C GLY A 80 17.21 18.35 -6.04
N GLU A 81 16.28 17.95 -5.18
CA GLU A 81 16.58 17.50 -3.83
C GLU A 81 16.48 15.99 -3.71
N LEU A 82 17.39 15.41 -2.93
CA LEU A 82 17.36 13.98 -2.66
C LEU A 82 16.31 13.68 -1.60
N VAL A 83 15.43 12.73 -1.90
CA VAL A 83 14.40 12.26 -0.98
C VAL A 83 14.65 10.79 -0.66
N ASP A 84 14.80 10.49 0.62
CA ASP A 84 14.84 9.10 1.10
C ASP A 84 13.44 8.73 1.56
N LYS A 85 12.92 7.64 1.03
CA LYS A 85 11.59 7.18 1.37
C LYS A 85 11.60 5.75 1.88
N ASP A 86 10.77 5.47 2.89
CA ASP A 86 10.47 4.11 3.28
C ASP A 86 8.97 3.90 3.29
N VAL A 87 8.57 2.67 3.01
CA VAL A 87 7.18 2.25 3.08
C VAL A 87 7.15 0.97 3.92
N ARG A 88 6.42 0.99 5.01
CA ARG A 88 6.22 -0.20 5.84
C ARG A 88 4.90 -0.84 5.45
N TRP A 89 4.95 -2.13 5.15
CA TRP A 89 3.80 -2.93 4.74
C TRP A 89 3.45 -3.93 5.82
N PHE A 90 2.17 -4.06 6.10
CA PHE A 90 1.64 -4.97 7.12
C PHE A 90 0.67 -5.95 6.51
N LEU A 91 0.73 -7.19 6.97
CA LEU A 91 -0.28 -8.19 6.63
C LEU A 91 -1.49 -7.92 7.53
N MET A 92 -2.67 -7.87 6.92
CA MET A 92 -3.90 -7.49 7.61
C MET A 92 -5.03 -8.46 7.36
N LYS A 93 -6.00 -8.45 8.28
CA LYS A 93 -7.27 -9.14 8.11
C LYS A 93 -8.41 -8.16 8.34
N ARG A 94 -9.51 -8.36 7.65
CA ARG A 94 -10.69 -7.51 7.83
C ARG A 94 -11.30 -7.73 9.21
N ALA A 95 -11.69 -6.63 9.85
CA ALA A 95 -12.37 -6.63 11.15
C ALA A 95 -13.70 -5.88 11.10
N GLY A 96 -13.93 -5.05 10.08
CA GLY A 96 -15.16 -4.29 9.92
C GLY A 96 -15.14 -3.45 8.66
N GLY A 97 -16.10 -2.57 8.53
CA GLY A 97 -16.23 -1.70 7.36
C GLY A 97 -17.23 -2.21 6.35
N ASP A 98 -17.40 -1.45 5.27
CA ASP A 98 -18.41 -1.74 4.24
C ASP A 98 -17.80 -2.03 2.85
N GLY A 99 -16.46 -1.89 2.72
CA GLY A 99 -15.81 -2.12 1.45
C GLY A 99 -16.04 -1.03 0.42
N ILE A 100 -16.44 0.15 0.86
CA ILE A 100 -16.66 1.31 -0.02
C ILE A 100 -15.56 2.32 0.27
N PRO A 101 -14.67 2.62 -0.70
CA PRO A 101 -13.60 3.60 -0.49
C PRO A 101 -14.15 4.95 -0.02
N LYS A 102 -13.46 5.58 0.93
CA LYS A 102 -13.82 6.90 1.43
C LYS A 102 -13.25 8.02 0.57
N THR A 103 -12.41 7.65 -0.40
CA THR A 103 -11.79 8.56 -1.36
C THR A 103 -12.17 8.15 -2.78
N PRO A 104 -13.48 8.25 -3.16
CA PRO A 104 -13.95 7.73 -4.45
C PRO A 104 -13.35 8.46 -5.65
N ASP A 105 -12.84 9.68 -5.47
CA ASP A 105 -12.18 10.42 -6.54
C ASP A 105 -10.78 9.89 -6.84
N GLU A 106 -10.19 9.14 -5.90
CA GLU A 106 -8.84 8.59 -6.04
C GLU A 106 -8.83 7.12 -6.41
N ILE A 107 -9.83 6.37 -5.95
CA ILE A 107 -9.91 4.91 -6.14
C ILE A 107 -10.98 4.61 -7.19
N PHE A 108 -10.55 4.10 -8.33
CA PHE A 108 -11.44 3.82 -9.46
C PHE A 108 -12.09 2.46 -9.39
N ASP A 109 -11.40 1.49 -8.78
CA ASP A 109 -11.90 0.12 -8.68
C ASP A 109 -11.12 -0.64 -7.61
N MET A 110 -11.66 -1.77 -7.20
CA MET A 110 -11.02 -2.73 -6.30
C MET A 110 -11.32 -4.13 -6.78
N LYS A 111 -10.40 -5.05 -6.58
CA LYS A 111 -10.68 -6.46 -6.86
C LYS A 111 -9.82 -7.39 -6.02
N TRP A 112 -10.40 -8.55 -5.75
CA TRP A 112 -9.69 -9.66 -5.11
C TRP A 112 -9.06 -10.52 -6.18
N LEU A 113 -7.76 -10.79 -6.04
CA LEU A 113 -7.03 -11.61 -6.99
C LEU A 113 -6.21 -12.66 -6.26
N THR A 114 -6.09 -13.83 -6.87
CA THR A 114 -5.11 -14.80 -6.41
C THR A 114 -3.70 -14.20 -6.53
N LEU A 115 -2.73 -14.77 -5.83
CA LEU A 115 -1.36 -14.26 -5.92
C LEU A 115 -0.83 -14.31 -7.36
N ALA A 116 -1.16 -15.37 -8.10
CA ALA A 116 -0.74 -15.50 -9.49
C ALA A 116 -1.35 -14.41 -10.38
N ASP A 117 -2.64 -14.15 -10.23
CA ASP A 117 -3.32 -13.12 -11.01
C ASP A 117 -2.86 -11.71 -10.62
N ALA A 118 -2.66 -11.48 -9.32
CA ALA A 118 -2.14 -10.20 -8.82
C ALA A 118 -0.77 -9.89 -9.40
N GLU A 119 0.10 -10.90 -9.50
CA GLU A 119 1.43 -10.76 -10.08
C GLU A 119 1.37 -10.21 -11.51
N ASN A 120 0.36 -10.61 -12.28
CA ASN A 120 0.19 -10.15 -13.66
C ASN A 120 -0.34 -8.72 -13.75
N GLU A 121 -1.03 -8.24 -12.72
CA GLU A 121 -1.61 -6.90 -12.72
C GLU A 121 -0.67 -5.84 -12.11
N LEU A 122 0.22 -6.26 -11.21
CA LEU A 122 1.08 -5.35 -10.48
C LEU A 122 2.30 -4.96 -11.33
N LEU A 123 2.66 -3.66 -11.29
CA LEU A 123 3.77 -3.11 -12.06
C LEU A 123 4.96 -2.72 -11.19
N TYR A 124 4.73 -2.34 -9.94
CA TYR A 124 5.78 -1.83 -9.08
C TYR A 124 6.59 -2.95 -8.43
N ARG A 125 7.91 -2.76 -8.38
CA ARG A 125 8.83 -3.75 -7.79
C ARG A 125 8.49 -4.09 -6.35
N SER A 126 8.12 -3.09 -5.56
CA SER A 126 7.77 -3.31 -4.15
C SER A 126 6.51 -4.16 -4.01
N ASP A 127 5.53 -3.95 -4.87
CA ASP A 127 4.31 -4.75 -4.88
C ASP A 127 4.59 -6.20 -5.27
N LEU A 128 5.45 -6.39 -6.28
CA LEU A 128 5.85 -7.72 -6.71
C LEU A 128 6.68 -8.44 -5.64
N ALA A 129 7.51 -7.70 -4.89
CA ALA A 129 8.25 -8.26 -3.77
C ALA A 129 7.30 -8.77 -2.67
N ILE A 130 6.21 -8.05 -2.44
CA ILE A 130 5.18 -8.47 -1.49
C ILE A 130 4.53 -9.78 -1.94
N ILE A 131 4.16 -9.89 -3.21
CA ILE A 131 3.59 -11.13 -3.76
C ILE A 131 4.55 -12.30 -3.56
N ASP A 132 5.84 -12.08 -3.83
CA ASP A 132 6.87 -13.10 -3.65
C ASP A 132 6.94 -13.59 -2.19
N LEU A 133 6.90 -12.66 -1.24
CA LEU A 133 6.86 -13.01 0.18
C LEU A 133 5.63 -13.84 0.53
N LEU A 134 4.47 -13.46 0.00
CA LEU A 134 3.21 -14.14 0.30
C LEU A 134 3.17 -15.57 -0.26
N LYS A 135 3.87 -15.83 -1.35
CA LYS A 135 3.96 -17.19 -1.92
C LYS A 135 4.65 -18.16 -0.98
N HIS A 136 5.46 -17.66 -0.06
CA HIS A 136 6.20 -18.46 0.91
C HIS A 136 5.63 -18.35 2.32
N TYR A 137 4.47 -17.78 2.45
CA TYR A 137 3.85 -17.49 3.75
C TYR A 137 3.10 -18.68 4.35
#